data_e620147fd5c3ca510758907a2a79f202
#
_entry.id   e620147fd5c3ca510758907a2a79f202
#
_cell.length_a   1.000
_cell.length_b   1.000
_cell.length_c   1.000
_cell.angle_alpha   90.00
_cell.angle_beta   90.00
_cell.angle_gamma   90.00
#
_symmetry.space_group_name_H-M   'P 1'
#
loop_
_entity.id
_entity.type
_entity.pdbx_description
1 polymer ?
#
loop_
_entity_poly.entity_id
_entity_poly.type
_entity_poly.pdbx_seq_one_letter_code
_entity_poly.pdbx_strand_id
1 'polypeptide(L)'
;MYLASSYKQGREWTEAAELWKTMIAKGEGGAWPYIELAKYYEHVQHDYDIALRYATSALQYLLNTMPLNGDDEKQTAPLFKRIERLKRKQRTYQGGIIP
;
A
#
# COMPACT_ATOMS: atom_id res chain seq x y z
N MET A 1 8.06 -11.47 18.19
CA MET A 1 6.83 -11.05 18.08
C MET A 1 6.17 -11.37 16.81
N TYR A 2 6.87 -11.32 15.81
CA TYR A 2 6.27 -11.59 14.61
C TYR A 2 5.89 -12.99 14.39
N LEU A 3 6.63 -13.93 14.95
CA LEU A 3 6.38 -15.31 14.75
C LEU A 3 5.07 -15.73 15.31
N ALA A 4 4.77 -15.18 16.45
CA ALA A 4 3.54 -15.53 17.10
C ALA A 4 2.34 -15.17 16.30
N SER A 5 2.47 -14.17 15.49
CA SER A 5 1.32 -13.71 14.74
C SER A 5 1.24 -14.32 13.37
N SER A 6 2.18 -15.15 12.98
CA SER A 6 2.19 -15.56 11.60
C SER A 6 0.98 -16.39 11.22
N TYR A 7 0.47 -17.25 12.08
CA TYR A 7 -0.71 -18.00 11.71
C TYR A 7 -1.99 -17.27 12.05
N LYS A 8 -1.91 -16.21 12.84
CA LYS A 8 -3.06 -15.39 13.08
C LYS A 8 -3.21 -14.32 12.04
N GLN A 9 -2.16 -14.10 11.26
CA GLN A 9 -2.14 -12.98 10.35
C GLN A 9 -3.30 -12.94 9.40
N GLY A 10 -3.78 -14.08 8.95
CA GLY A 10 -4.88 -14.08 8.01
C GLY A 10 -6.08 -13.34 8.53
N ARG A 11 -6.48 -13.66 9.75
CA ARG A 11 -7.64 -13.04 10.33
C ARG A 11 -7.37 -11.60 10.74
N GLU A 12 -6.23 -11.38 11.42
CA GLU A 12 -5.92 -10.04 11.89
C GLU A 12 -5.72 -9.08 10.74
N TRP A 13 -5.10 -9.56 9.66
CA TRP A 13 -4.89 -8.70 8.51
C TRP A 13 -6.20 -8.36 7.83
N THR A 14 -7.14 -9.29 7.78
CA THR A 14 -8.44 -9.02 7.19
C THR A 14 -9.17 -7.95 7.99
N GLU A 15 -9.15 -8.07 9.31
CA GLU A 15 -9.80 -7.09 10.15
C GLU A 15 -9.14 -5.73 10.03
N ALA A 16 -7.81 -5.71 9.98
CA ALA A 16 -7.09 -4.46 9.83
C ALA A 16 -7.43 -3.81 8.49
N ALA A 17 -7.51 -4.61 7.45
CA ALA A 17 -7.82 -4.07 6.13
C ALA A 17 -9.20 -3.44 6.12
N GLU A 18 -10.17 -4.08 6.79
CA GLU A 18 -11.51 -3.50 6.87
C GLU A 18 -11.49 -2.18 7.62
N LEU A 19 -10.70 -2.11 8.68
CA LEU A 19 -10.57 -0.89 9.44
C LEU A 19 -9.98 0.22 8.57
N TRP A 20 -8.93 -0.09 7.84
CA TRP A 20 -8.29 0.92 6.98
C TRP A 20 -9.24 1.39 5.89
N LYS A 21 -10.02 0.48 5.32
CA LYS A 21 -11.01 0.86 4.32
C LYS A 21 -12.08 1.77 4.91
N THR A 22 -12.49 1.49 6.14
CA THR A 22 -13.46 2.33 6.84
C THR A 22 -12.87 3.71 7.08
N MET A 23 -11.60 3.77 7.48
CA MET A 23 -10.94 5.05 7.70
C MET A 23 -10.91 5.88 6.43
N ILE A 24 -10.63 5.24 5.30
CA ILE A 24 -10.60 5.93 4.03
C ILE A 24 -12.00 6.46 3.71
N ALA A 25 -13.02 5.65 3.91
CA ALA A 25 -14.39 6.06 3.62
C ALA A 25 -14.80 7.26 4.47
N LYS A 26 -14.27 7.34 5.68
CA LYS A 26 -14.59 8.46 6.56
C LYS A 26 -13.65 9.64 6.38
N GLY A 27 -12.64 9.50 5.56
CA GLY A 27 -11.66 10.55 5.36
C GLY A 27 -10.70 10.71 6.52
N GLU A 28 -10.49 9.65 7.28
CA GLU A 28 -9.62 9.68 8.45
C GLU A 28 -8.27 9.05 8.15
N GLY A 29 -7.25 9.48 8.88
CA GLY A 29 -5.95 8.85 8.81
C GLY A 29 -5.05 9.32 7.69
N GLY A 30 -5.48 10.27 6.90
CA GLY A 30 -4.66 10.82 5.83
C GLY A 30 -4.21 9.74 4.86
N ALA A 31 -2.94 9.74 4.52
CA ALA A 31 -2.40 8.76 3.57
C ALA A 31 -2.12 7.41 4.22
N TRP A 32 -2.07 7.35 5.54
CA TRP A 32 -1.65 6.15 6.24
C TRP A 32 -2.48 4.91 5.91
N PRO A 33 -3.83 4.97 5.93
CA PRO A 33 -4.59 3.76 5.61
C PRO A 33 -4.36 3.28 4.18
N TYR A 34 -4.12 4.21 3.26
CA TYR A 34 -3.80 3.80 1.89
C TYR A 34 -2.49 3.04 1.84
N ILE A 35 -1.48 3.53 2.59
CA ILE A 35 -0.18 2.89 2.61
C ILE A 35 -0.28 1.50 3.23
N GLU A 36 -1.02 1.38 4.32
CA GLU A 36 -1.17 0.09 4.97
C GLU A 36 -1.91 -0.91 4.09
N LEU A 37 -2.93 -0.46 3.37
CA LEU A 37 -3.63 -1.33 2.44
C LEU A 37 -2.73 -1.76 1.30
N ALA A 38 -1.89 -0.86 0.82
CA ALA A 38 -0.94 -1.22 -0.23
C ALA A 38 -0.03 -2.34 0.24
N LYS A 39 0.46 -2.23 1.48
CA LYS A 39 1.30 -3.27 2.04
C LYS A 39 0.55 -4.59 2.17
N TYR A 40 -0.69 -4.51 2.62
CA TYR A 40 -1.51 -5.69 2.82
C TYR A 40 -1.70 -6.44 1.50
N TYR A 41 -2.08 -5.71 0.45
CA TYR A 41 -2.33 -6.37 -0.83
C TYR A 41 -1.05 -6.83 -1.49
N GLU A 42 0.07 -6.17 -1.20
CA GLU A 42 1.33 -6.60 -1.76
C GLU A 42 1.87 -7.86 -1.09
N HIS A 43 1.83 -7.90 0.23
CA HIS A 43 2.52 -8.95 0.99
C HIS A 43 1.63 -10.08 1.47
N VAL A 44 0.36 -9.81 1.67
CA VAL A 44 -0.55 -10.83 2.19
C VAL A 44 -1.38 -11.43 1.07
N GLN A 45 -2.02 -10.59 0.28
CA GLN A 45 -2.89 -11.05 -0.80
C GLN A 45 -2.15 -11.26 -2.11
N HIS A 46 -0.98 -10.68 -2.25
CA HIS A 46 -0.19 -10.73 -3.48
C HIS A 46 -0.99 -10.24 -4.68
N ASP A 47 -1.86 -9.27 -4.42
CA ASP A 47 -2.65 -8.63 -5.48
C ASP A 47 -1.98 -7.31 -5.82
N TYR A 48 -1.08 -7.36 -6.77
CA TYR A 48 -0.25 -6.19 -7.08
C TYR A 48 -1.04 -5.08 -7.75
N ASP A 49 -2.11 -5.41 -8.45
CA ASP A 49 -2.95 -4.40 -9.07
C ASP A 49 -3.60 -3.52 -8.02
N ILE A 50 -4.21 -4.15 -7.02
CA ILE A 50 -4.88 -3.41 -5.97
C ILE A 50 -3.85 -2.70 -5.10
N ALA A 51 -2.73 -3.35 -4.81
CA ALA A 51 -1.68 -2.72 -4.03
C ALA A 51 -1.20 -1.45 -4.73
N LEU A 52 -1.03 -1.51 -6.04
CA LEU A 52 -0.58 -0.36 -6.80
C LEU A 52 -1.60 0.77 -6.75
N ARG A 53 -2.88 0.44 -6.81
CA ARG A 53 -3.91 1.45 -6.71
C ARG A 53 -3.85 2.19 -5.39
N TYR A 54 -3.70 1.45 -4.29
CA TYR A 54 -3.65 2.09 -2.99
C TYR A 54 -2.37 2.89 -2.82
N ALA A 55 -1.24 2.39 -3.32
CA ALA A 55 0.01 3.13 -3.22
C ALA A 55 -0.07 4.43 -4.00
N THR A 56 -0.67 4.37 -5.19
CA THR A 56 -0.84 5.56 -6.02
C THR A 56 -1.77 6.56 -5.34
N SER A 57 -2.84 6.05 -4.74
CA SER A 57 -3.77 6.92 -4.03
C SER A 57 -3.09 7.61 -2.85
N ALA A 58 -2.24 6.87 -2.13
CA ALA A 58 -1.51 7.46 -1.02
C ALA A 58 -0.61 8.58 -1.51
N LEU A 59 0.09 8.34 -2.62
CA LEU A 59 0.98 9.34 -3.17
C LEU A 59 0.21 10.57 -3.59
N GLN A 60 -0.91 10.38 -4.28
CA GLN A 60 -1.73 11.50 -4.71
C GLN A 60 -2.24 12.31 -3.52
N TYR A 61 -2.64 11.61 -2.47
CA TYR A 61 -3.12 12.29 -1.28
C TYR A 61 -2.02 13.17 -0.70
N LEU A 62 -0.81 12.64 -0.60
CA LEU A 62 0.30 13.40 -0.05
C LEU A 62 0.65 14.59 -0.94
N LEU A 63 0.67 14.39 -2.24
CA LEU A 63 1.00 15.47 -3.16
C LEU A 63 -0.04 16.59 -3.13
N ASN A 64 -1.29 16.23 -2.88
CA ASN A 64 -2.35 17.22 -2.84
C ASN A 64 -2.46 17.97 -1.53
N THR A 65 -2.00 17.37 -0.45
CA THR A 65 -2.23 17.96 0.88
C THR A 65 -0.98 18.53 1.51
N MET A 66 0.19 18.19 1.03
CA MET A 66 1.42 18.66 1.65
C MET A 66 1.97 19.87 0.95
N PRO A 67 2.49 20.82 1.72
CA PRO A 67 3.15 21.96 1.10
C PRO A 67 4.46 21.50 0.48
N LEU A 68 4.91 22.22 -0.51
CA LEU A 68 6.15 21.88 -1.18
C LEU A 68 7.33 22.30 -0.34
N ASN A 69 7.90 21.37 0.40
CA ASN A 69 9.10 21.64 1.16
C ASN A 69 9.91 20.35 1.24
N GLY A 70 11.05 20.42 1.92
CA GLY A 70 11.98 19.30 1.92
C GLY A 70 11.46 18.05 2.58
N ASP A 71 10.49 18.20 3.45
CA ASP A 71 9.97 17.03 4.18
C ASP A 71 9.09 16.16 3.31
N ASP A 72 8.59 16.70 2.21
CA ASP A 72 7.73 15.93 1.33
C ASP A 72 8.43 14.72 0.79
N GLU A 73 9.71 14.86 0.48
CA GLU A 73 10.44 13.75 -0.09
C GLU A 73 10.57 12.58 0.86
N LYS A 74 10.64 12.85 2.15
CA LYS A 74 10.78 11.77 3.12
C LYS A 74 9.55 10.89 3.14
N GLN A 75 8.41 11.44 2.83
CA GLN A 75 7.17 10.67 2.83
C GLN A 75 6.86 10.09 1.47
N THR A 76 7.19 10.82 0.42
CA THR A 76 6.85 10.36 -0.92
C THR A 76 7.88 9.41 -1.53
N ALA A 77 9.16 9.57 -1.17
CA ALA A 77 10.19 8.72 -1.74
C ALA A 77 9.93 7.22 -1.51
N PRO A 78 9.56 6.79 -0.30
CA PRO A 78 9.26 5.38 -0.10
C PRO A 78 8.08 4.92 -0.95
N LEU A 79 7.10 5.80 -1.17
CA LEU A 79 5.96 5.45 -1.99
C LEU A 79 6.35 5.33 -3.46
N PHE A 80 7.21 6.20 -3.95
CA PHE A 80 7.69 6.10 -5.31
C PHE A 80 8.40 4.77 -5.51
N LYS A 81 9.24 4.39 -4.55
CA LYS A 81 9.94 3.13 -4.64
C LYS A 81 8.98 1.95 -4.62
N ARG A 82 7.96 2.03 -3.77
CA ARG A 82 6.98 0.96 -3.69
C ARG A 82 6.20 0.85 -5.00
N ILE A 83 5.82 1.97 -5.56
CA ILE A 83 5.08 1.98 -6.82
C ILE A 83 5.92 1.39 -7.94
N GLU A 84 7.20 1.77 -8.00
CA GLU A 84 8.09 1.22 -8.99
C GLU A 84 8.22 -0.28 -8.84
N ARG A 85 8.36 -0.74 -7.60
CA ARG A 85 8.48 -2.16 -7.32
C ARG A 85 7.21 -2.90 -7.69
N LEU A 86 6.06 -2.32 -7.37
CA LEU A 86 4.79 -2.95 -7.68
C LEU A 86 4.56 -3.04 -9.17
N LYS A 87 4.92 -1.99 -9.90
CA LYS A 87 4.80 -2.03 -11.35
C LYS A 87 5.69 -3.11 -11.93
N ARG A 88 6.87 -3.27 -11.38
CA ARG A 88 7.79 -4.29 -11.83
C ARG A 88 7.25 -5.69 -11.53
N LYS A 89 6.72 -5.88 -10.33
CA LYS A 89 6.15 -7.17 -9.95
C LYS A 89 4.93 -7.50 -10.80
N GLN A 90 4.10 -6.50 -11.06
CA GLN A 90 2.92 -6.68 -11.87
C GLN A 90 3.30 -7.13 -13.28
N ARG A 91 4.29 -6.46 -13.84
CA ARG A 91 4.74 -6.77 -15.19
C ARG A 91 5.38 -8.15 -15.24
N THR A 92 6.22 -8.46 -14.25
CA THR A 92 6.90 -9.74 -14.21
C THR A 92 5.91 -10.87 -14.02
N TYR A 93 4.92 -10.67 -13.17
CA TYR A 93 3.92 -11.69 -12.91
C TYR A 93 3.14 -12.02 -14.17
N GLN A 94 2.75 -11.01 -14.92
CA GLN A 94 2.04 -11.22 -16.15
C GLN A 94 2.96 -11.67 -17.26
N GLY A 95 4.14 -11.10 -17.30
CA GLY A 95 5.10 -11.43 -18.35
C GLY A 95 5.68 -12.81 -18.19
N GLY A 96 5.73 -13.32 -16.98
CA GLY A 96 6.27 -14.64 -16.75
C GLY A 96 5.44 -15.72 -17.41
N ILE A 97 4.22 -15.41 -17.72
CA ILE A 97 3.33 -16.34 -18.38
C ILE A 97 3.62 -16.36 -19.87
N ILE A 98 4.20 -15.31 -20.33
CA ILE A 98 4.50 -15.18 -21.75
C ILE A 98 5.99 -15.29 -21.93
N PRO A 99 6.47 -16.41 -22.28
CA PRO A 99 7.91 -16.62 -22.48
C PRO A 99 8.45 -15.85 -23.64
#